data_60cc17b609dcd807ce7842e6634b2215
#
_entry.id   60cc17b609dcd807ce7842e6634b2215
#
_cell.length_a   1.000
_cell.length_b   1.000
_cell.length_c   1.000
_cell.angle_alpha   90.00
_cell.angle_beta   90.00
_cell.angle_gamma   90.00
#
_symmetry.space_group_name_H-M   'P 1'
#
loop_
_entity.id
_entity.type
_entity.pdbx_description
1 polymer ?
#
loop_
_entity_poly.entity_id
_entity_poly.type
_entity_poly.pdbx_seq_one_letter_code
_entity_poly.pdbx_strand_id
1 'polypeptide(L)'
;MSNKDNPIFDDELSSTETPGDVGHGDPLADSSEVISQTVPTGVDRRTFLMRSAVVGATAVMTGKIISAQERTGRSIAIPPSSAKQGPPPPLSKDLNVVKKGEGPVMTTIDEFYKVGPGPSSSHTIGPMRITYDFYQRATKLPADKLAKATALKVHLFGSLSATGKGHGTERAALAGVVGKEPATVDPLFLDSLGDKPDQVFPVKLGSATFNVSLKDVVYDATKGDFKHPNTMICKLMAGNEVLHEQEYYSVGGGFIEWKGYTPPKKNAPKYPFRTMAELRAHADNNKLSIAQVMLANEMSIMGRTQEEVYAFVDKIINAMVATVKSGLSMPEDDVLPGPIKLHSKAATVYKRAMDEQYQADRGIGALSAYALAASEENGRGHLVITAPTGGSAGVMPALVYGLGEGGRKLPLQ
;
A
#
# COMPACT_ATOMS: atom_id res chain seq x y z
N MET A 1 -3.61 -14.46 61.30
CA MET A 1 -3.12 -15.85 61.17
C MET A 1 -2.94 -16.06 59.69
N SER A 2 -1.76 -15.84 59.24
CA SER A 2 -0.74 -16.84 58.83
C SER A 2 -1.08 -17.37 57.42
N ASN A 3 -0.51 -16.94 56.35
CA ASN A 3 0.88 -16.80 55.90
C ASN A 3 1.33 -18.01 55.06
N LYS A 4 2.02 -17.71 53.93
CA LYS A 4 3.04 -18.52 53.23
C LYS A 4 2.48 -19.45 52.14
N ASP A 5 3.03 -19.56 50.94
CA ASP A 5 4.42 -19.38 50.51
C ASP A 5 4.46 -19.13 48.99
N ASN A 6 5.32 -18.23 48.60
CA ASN A 6 5.77 -18.05 47.21
C ASN A 6 7.29 -18.25 47.24
N PRO A 7 7.87 -19.22 46.54
CA PRO A 7 9.32 -19.33 46.49
C PRO A 7 9.89 -18.42 45.39
N ILE A 8 10.75 -17.56 45.85
CA ILE A 8 11.74 -16.78 45.19
C ILE A 8 12.72 -17.73 44.48
N PHE A 9 12.97 -17.51 43.19
CA PHE A 9 14.12 -18.09 42.51
C PHE A 9 15.32 -17.16 42.71
N ASP A 10 16.08 -17.38 43.74
CA ASP A 10 17.52 -17.12 43.76
C ASP A 10 18.19 -18.36 43.21
N ASP A 11 18.93 -18.23 42.15
CA ASP A 11 19.96 -19.20 41.82
C ASP A 11 21.17 -18.49 41.20
N GLU A 12 22.24 -18.63 41.93
CA GLU A 12 23.60 -18.26 41.63
C GLU A 12 24.04 -18.83 40.26
N LEU A 13 24.49 -17.99 39.37
CA LEU A 13 25.31 -18.38 38.24
C LEU A 13 26.77 -18.02 38.50
N SER A 14 27.38 -18.86 39.28
CA SER A 14 28.81 -19.09 39.31
C SER A 14 29.06 -20.32 38.44
N SER A 15 29.51 -20.14 37.25
CA SER A 15 30.49 -21.04 36.61
C SER A 15 30.99 -20.43 35.32
N THR A 16 32.24 -20.09 35.31
CA THR A 16 33.16 -19.90 34.21
C THR A 16 33.18 -21.14 33.33
N GLU A 17 32.51 -21.10 32.17
CA GLU A 17 32.94 -21.84 31.00
C GLU A 17 32.66 -20.96 29.79
N THR A 18 33.72 -20.48 29.19
CA THR A 18 33.73 -19.90 27.83
C THR A 18 33.36 -21.00 26.84
N PRO A 19 32.18 -20.95 26.20
CA PRO A 19 31.96 -21.78 25.04
C PRO A 19 32.82 -21.18 23.91
N GLY A 20 33.54 -22.05 23.21
CA GLY A 20 34.39 -21.70 22.10
C GLY A 20 33.66 -20.85 21.08
N ASP A 21 34.40 -19.90 20.57
CA ASP A 21 34.10 -19.01 19.47
C ASP A 21 33.62 -19.81 18.23
N VAL A 22 32.32 -20.09 18.20
CA VAL A 22 31.65 -20.44 16.95
C VAL A 22 31.37 -19.09 16.32
N GLY A 23 32.22 -18.71 15.36
CA GLY A 23 32.13 -17.44 14.63
C GLY A 23 30.78 -17.24 13.97
N HIS A 24 29.82 -16.80 14.74
CA HIS A 24 28.70 -16.03 14.25
C HIS A 24 29.25 -14.61 14.06
N GLY A 25 29.89 -14.40 12.91
CA GLY A 25 30.24 -13.05 12.49
C GLY A 25 29.00 -12.18 12.62
N ASP A 26 29.14 -11.09 13.36
CA ASP A 26 28.11 -10.05 13.47
C ASP A 26 27.64 -9.75 12.04
N PRO A 27 26.37 -9.99 11.69
CA PRO A 27 25.86 -9.72 10.34
C PRO A 27 26.01 -8.25 9.93
N LEU A 28 26.45 -7.39 10.85
CA LEU A 28 26.78 -5.99 10.65
C LEU A 28 28.31 -5.76 10.61
N ALA A 29 29.14 -6.76 10.89
CA ALA A 29 30.61 -6.58 10.93
C ALA A 29 31.22 -6.33 9.55
N ASP A 30 30.57 -6.76 8.47
CA ASP A 30 30.98 -6.46 7.09
C ASP A 30 30.06 -5.47 6.41
N SER A 31 29.99 -4.25 6.97
CA SER A 31 29.28 -3.15 6.35
C SER A 31 29.90 -2.68 5.02
N SER A 32 31.09 -3.16 4.66
CA SER A 32 31.74 -2.86 3.39
C SER A 32 30.98 -3.45 2.19
N GLU A 33 30.36 -4.60 2.34
CA GLU A 33 29.48 -5.17 1.32
C GLU A 33 28.18 -4.39 1.13
N VAL A 34 27.65 -3.77 2.19
CA VAL A 34 26.41 -2.98 2.16
C VAL A 34 26.63 -1.58 1.57
N ILE A 35 27.84 -1.04 1.73
CA ILE A 35 28.21 0.29 1.25
C ILE A 35 28.78 0.23 -0.18
N SER A 36 29.17 -0.93 -0.66
CA SER A 36 29.64 -1.13 -2.03
C SER A 36 28.51 -0.87 -3.03
N GLN A 37 28.74 0.05 -3.96
CA GLN A 37 27.85 0.28 -5.11
C GLN A 37 27.90 -0.85 -6.13
N THR A 38 28.78 -1.82 -5.96
CA THR A 38 28.93 -2.98 -6.82
C THR A 38 28.32 -4.20 -6.15
N VAL A 39 27.47 -4.90 -6.88
CA VAL A 39 26.92 -6.19 -6.42
C VAL A 39 28.08 -7.20 -6.32
N PRO A 40 28.28 -7.87 -5.17
CA PRO A 40 29.33 -8.86 -5.03
C PRO A 40 29.23 -9.97 -6.07
N THR A 41 30.39 -10.48 -6.51
CA THR A 41 30.43 -11.55 -7.50
C THR A 41 29.71 -12.81 -6.97
N GLY A 42 28.74 -13.33 -7.72
CA GLY A 42 27.95 -14.51 -7.32
C GLY A 42 26.65 -14.19 -6.56
N VAL A 43 26.36 -12.92 -6.31
CA VAL A 43 25.08 -12.51 -5.72
C VAL A 43 24.25 -11.81 -6.77
N ASP A 44 23.03 -12.29 -7.02
CA ASP A 44 22.13 -11.60 -7.94
C ASP A 44 21.63 -10.27 -7.32
N ARG A 45 21.30 -9.32 -8.18
CA ARG A 45 20.94 -7.95 -7.78
C ARG A 45 19.72 -7.89 -6.86
N ARG A 46 18.79 -8.83 -7.02
CA ARG A 46 17.58 -8.91 -6.19
C ARG A 46 17.92 -9.37 -4.78
N THR A 47 18.78 -10.38 -4.67
CA THR A 47 19.27 -10.89 -3.39
C THR A 47 20.11 -9.83 -2.67
N PHE A 48 20.93 -9.06 -3.39
CA PHE A 48 21.68 -7.93 -2.84
C PHE A 48 20.77 -6.84 -2.29
N LEU A 49 19.76 -6.40 -3.06
CA LEU A 49 18.79 -5.41 -2.62
C LEU A 49 17.94 -5.90 -1.44
N MET A 50 17.53 -7.17 -1.45
CA MET A 50 16.79 -7.77 -0.34
C MET A 50 17.63 -7.82 0.93
N ARG A 51 18.91 -8.21 0.85
CA ARG A 51 19.83 -8.21 2.00
C ARG A 51 20.06 -6.78 2.51
N SER A 52 20.27 -5.82 1.63
CA SER A 52 20.45 -4.41 2.00
C SER A 52 19.20 -3.83 2.68
N ALA A 53 18.01 -4.19 2.19
CA ALA A 53 16.74 -3.80 2.82
C ALA A 53 16.57 -4.44 4.21
N VAL A 54 16.93 -5.72 4.37
CA VAL A 54 16.89 -6.43 5.66
C VAL A 54 17.88 -5.81 6.65
N VAL A 55 19.10 -5.51 6.22
CA VAL A 55 20.12 -4.86 7.07
C VAL A 55 19.66 -3.47 7.49
N GLY A 56 19.11 -2.68 6.57
CA GLY A 56 18.53 -1.37 6.88
C GLY A 56 17.36 -1.47 7.87
N ALA A 57 16.46 -2.43 7.66
CA ALA A 57 15.34 -2.68 8.56
C ALA A 57 15.84 -3.17 9.95
N THR A 58 16.85 -4.02 9.99
CA THR A 58 17.44 -4.54 11.24
C THR A 58 18.12 -3.42 12.01
N ALA A 59 18.87 -2.51 11.38
CA ALA A 59 19.48 -1.35 12.02
C ALA A 59 18.43 -0.42 12.64
N VAL A 60 17.30 -0.22 11.94
CA VAL A 60 16.15 0.53 12.47
C VAL A 60 15.45 -0.22 13.62
N MET A 61 15.34 -1.55 13.54
CA MET A 61 14.63 -2.36 14.53
C MET A 61 15.43 -2.63 15.80
N THR A 62 16.76 -2.75 15.71
CA THR A 62 17.62 -3.07 16.88
C THR A 62 17.98 -1.86 17.72
N GLY A 63 17.73 -0.64 17.25
CA GLY A 63 18.00 0.59 17.99
C GLY A 63 19.48 0.81 18.33
N LYS A 64 20.42 0.07 17.74
CA LYS A 64 21.86 0.34 17.88
C LYS A 64 22.17 1.64 17.16
N ILE A 65 22.29 2.71 17.93
CA ILE A 65 22.71 4.02 17.47
C ILE A 65 24.19 3.94 17.13
N ILE A 66 24.51 4.07 15.86
CA ILE A 66 25.91 4.31 15.44
C ILE A 66 26.26 5.71 15.93
N SER A 67 27.23 5.82 16.83
CA SER A 67 27.61 7.08 17.44
C SER A 67 28.10 8.11 16.39
N ALA A 68 27.90 9.39 16.66
CA ALA A 68 28.37 10.47 15.78
C ALA A 68 29.88 10.42 15.52
N GLN A 69 30.65 9.88 16.46
CA GLN A 69 32.09 9.68 16.33
C GLN A 69 32.47 8.57 15.32
N GLU A 70 31.67 7.53 15.21
CA GLU A 70 31.88 6.50 14.18
C GLU A 70 31.54 7.01 12.78
N ARG A 71 30.65 8.02 12.67
CA ARG A 71 30.30 8.67 11.39
C ARG A 71 31.39 9.62 10.89
N THR A 72 32.11 10.29 11.77
CA THR A 72 33.15 11.29 11.40
C THR A 72 34.48 10.64 11.01
N GLY A 73 34.76 9.39 11.36
CA GLY A 73 35.97 8.67 11.00
C GLY A 73 36.04 8.19 9.55
N ARG A 74 34.94 8.24 8.82
CA ARG A 74 34.85 7.82 7.38
C ARG A 74 34.38 8.99 6.53
N SER A 75 35.29 9.92 6.23
CA SER A 75 35.11 10.86 5.12
C SER A 75 35.02 9.99 3.84
N ILE A 76 33.84 9.81 3.30
CA ILE A 76 33.66 9.24 1.97
C ILE A 76 34.17 10.30 1.01
N ALA A 77 35.41 10.17 0.57
CA ALA A 77 35.92 10.92 -0.57
C ALA A 77 35.04 10.49 -1.77
N ILE A 78 34.12 11.35 -2.16
CA ILE A 78 33.42 11.21 -3.44
C ILE A 78 34.51 11.34 -4.51
N PRO A 79 34.86 10.29 -5.27
CA PRO A 79 35.83 10.44 -6.34
C PRO A 79 35.32 11.48 -7.32
N PRO A 80 36.18 12.36 -7.85
CA PRO A 80 35.77 13.35 -8.82
C PRO A 80 35.13 12.65 -10.03
N SER A 81 34.00 13.16 -10.46
CA SER A 81 33.14 12.67 -11.55
C SER A 81 33.78 12.80 -12.94
N SER A 82 35.03 12.42 -13.13
CA SER A 82 35.76 12.53 -14.42
C SER A 82 36.14 11.20 -15.06
N ALA A 83 35.74 10.06 -14.51
CA ALA A 83 35.84 8.83 -15.25
C ALA A 83 34.71 8.80 -16.30
N LYS A 84 35.06 8.87 -17.58
CA LYS A 84 34.15 8.58 -18.70
C LYS A 84 33.54 7.20 -18.44
N GLN A 85 32.35 7.19 -17.87
CA GLN A 85 31.60 5.95 -17.73
C GLN A 85 31.30 5.48 -19.14
N GLY A 86 31.80 4.30 -19.51
CA GLY A 86 31.33 3.61 -20.70
C GLY A 86 29.82 3.43 -20.67
N PRO A 87 29.17 3.11 -21.79
CA PRO A 87 27.75 2.87 -21.79
C PRO A 87 27.41 1.83 -20.72
N PRO A 88 26.32 2.03 -19.95
CA PRO A 88 25.94 1.09 -18.91
C PRO A 88 25.79 -0.30 -19.51
N PRO A 89 26.22 -1.37 -18.81
CA PRO A 89 26.09 -2.73 -19.32
C PRO A 89 24.61 -3.00 -19.64
N PRO A 90 24.34 -3.76 -20.72
CA PRO A 90 22.97 -4.08 -21.08
C PRO A 90 22.29 -4.79 -19.90
N LEU A 91 21.08 -4.35 -19.56
CA LEU A 91 20.27 -5.01 -18.54
C LEU A 91 20.11 -6.50 -18.89
N SER A 92 20.18 -7.37 -17.88
CA SER A 92 19.89 -8.78 -18.08
C SER A 92 18.51 -8.95 -18.72
N LYS A 93 18.32 -10.00 -19.52
CA LYS A 93 17.02 -10.28 -20.19
C LYS A 93 15.86 -10.37 -19.20
N ASP A 94 16.14 -10.80 -17.96
CA ASP A 94 15.17 -10.94 -16.88
C ASP A 94 14.72 -9.59 -16.28
N LEU A 95 15.52 -8.55 -16.47
CA LEU A 95 15.21 -7.18 -16.06
C LEU A 95 14.58 -6.35 -17.19
N ASN A 96 14.42 -6.93 -18.36
CA ASN A 96 13.78 -6.29 -19.49
C ASN A 96 12.24 -6.34 -19.33
N VAL A 97 11.74 -5.76 -18.25
CA VAL A 97 10.31 -5.64 -17.90
C VAL A 97 9.64 -4.52 -18.70
N VAL A 98 10.20 -4.12 -19.82
CA VAL A 98 9.51 -3.20 -20.71
C VAL A 98 8.34 -3.97 -21.30
N LYS A 99 7.11 -3.71 -20.82
CA LYS A 99 5.92 -4.10 -21.55
C LYS A 99 6.15 -3.66 -23.01
N LYS A 100 6.15 -4.61 -23.92
CA LYS A 100 6.13 -4.35 -25.37
C LYS A 100 4.76 -3.73 -25.72
N GLY A 101 4.50 -2.52 -25.24
CA GLY A 101 3.35 -1.73 -25.58
C GLY A 101 3.78 -0.74 -26.64
N GLU A 102 3.07 -0.69 -27.74
CA GLU A 102 3.17 0.41 -28.68
C GLU A 102 2.51 1.64 -28.07
N GLY A 103 3.22 2.77 -28.00
CA GLY A 103 2.66 4.03 -27.52
C GLY A 103 3.41 4.66 -26.34
N PRO A 104 3.06 5.90 -25.99
CA PRO A 104 3.67 6.63 -24.89
C PRO A 104 3.49 5.92 -23.54
N VAL A 105 4.53 5.95 -22.71
CA VAL A 105 4.49 5.39 -21.36
C VAL A 105 4.05 6.49 -20.40
N MET A 106 2.75 6.61 -20.19
CA MET A 106 2.23 7.51 -19.17
C MET A 106 1.04 6.89 -18.47
N THR A 107 1.11 6.85 -17.14
CA THR A 107 0.01 6.50 -16.23
C THR A 107 -0.60 7.81 -15.72
N THR A 108 -1.92 7.95 -15.82
CA THR A 108 -2.62 9.13 -15.31
C THR A 108 -2.67 9.12 -13.78
N ILE A 109 -2.82 10.29 -13.17
CA ILE A 109 -2.78 10.44 -11.70
C ILE A 109 -3.87 9.58 -11.04
N ASP A 110 -5.06 9.52 -11.63
CA ASP A 110 -6.17 8.70 -11.13
C ASP A 110 -5.96 7.19 -11.37
N GLU A 111 -5.06 6.80 -12.26
CA GLU A 111 -4.59 5.42 -12.38
C GLU A 111 -3.53 5.09 -11.34
N PHE A 112 -2.71 6.07 -10.97
CA PHE A 112 -1.61 5.87 -10.05
C PHE A 112 -2.08 5.84 -8.59
N TYR A 113 -2.95 6.79 -8.20
CA TYR A 113 -3.43 6.93 -6.83
C TYR A 113 -4.86 6.43 -6.66
N LYS A 114 -5.08 5.61 -5.63
CA LYS A 114 -6.41 5.20 -5.16
C LYS A 114 -6.49 5.35 -3.66
N VAL A 115 -7.59 5.90 -3.17
CA VAL A 115 -7.92 5.93 -1.74
C VAL A 115 -8.81 4.73 -1.43
N GLY A 116 -8.54 4.07 -0.33
CA GLY A 116 -9.36 2.96 0.15
C GLY A 116 -8.73 2.24 1.34
N PRO A 117 -9.40 1.21 1.88
CA PRO A 117 -8.92 0.51 3.05
C PRO A 117 -7.70 -0.38 2.74
N GLY A 118 -6.71 -0.36 3.65
CA GLY A 118 -5.61 -1.33 3.63
C GLY A 118 -6.08 -2.74 3.99
N PRO A 119 -5.17 -3.71 4.02
CA PRO A 119 -3.74 -3.55 3.76
C PRO A 119 -3.33 -3.74 2.30
N SER A 120 -4.25 -4.12 1.40
CA SER A 120 -3.89 -4.53 0.03
C SER A 120 -4.71 -3.82 -1.04
N SER A 121 -4.03 -3.25 -2.05
CA SER A 121 -4.72 -2.68 -3.20
C SER A 121 -5.49 -3.71 -4.02
N SER A 122 -4.94 -4.92 -4.20
CA SER A 122 -5.56 -5.98 -5.01
C SER A 122 -6.49 -6.89 -4.23
N HIS A 123 -6.27 -7.08 -2.91
CA HIS A 123 -7.04 -8.01 -2.08
C HIS A 123 -8.01 -7.34 -1.10
N THR A 124 -7.97 -6.00 -0.99
CA THR A 124 -8.88 -5.23 -0.13
C THR A 124 -9.59 -4.14 -0.94
N ILE A 125 -8.86 -3.15 -1.46
CA ILE A 125 -9.46 -2.04 -2.21
C ILE A 125 -10.15 -2.54 -3.48
N GLY A 126 -9.49 -3.40 -4.27
CA GLY A 126 -10.06 -3.97 -5.49
C GLY A 126 -11.38 -4.72 -5.23
N PRO A 127 -11.42 -5.70 -4.32
CA PRO A 127 -12.65 -6.40 -3.92
C PRO A 127 -13.76 -5.47 -3.43
N MET A 128 -13.46 -4.47 -2.61
CA MET A 128 -14.46 -3.51 -2.17
C MET A 128 -15.02 -2.67 -3.33
N ARG A 129 -14.15 -2.24 -4.25
CA ARG A 129 -14.58 -1.51 -5.46
C ARG A 129 -15.43 -2.38 -6.37
N ILE A 130 -15.09 -3.66 -6.52
CA ILE A 130 -15.87 -4.62 -7.30
C ILE A 130 -17.31 -4.73 -6.75
N THR A 131 -17.42 -4.97 -5.46
CA THR A 131 -18.74 -5.17 -4.84
C THR A 131 -19.55 -3.88 -4.78
N TYR A 132 -18.88 -2.74 -4.59
CA TYR A 132 -19.52 -1.43 -4.68
C TYR A 132 -20.00 -1.11 -6.12
N ASP A 133 -19.20 -1.40 -7.15
CA ASP A 133 -19.62 -1.28 -8.56
C ASP A 133 -20.80 -2.21 -8.88
N PHE A 134 -20.75 -3.45 -8.40
CA PHE A 134 -21.85 -4.38 -8.56
C PHE A 134 -23.13 -3.88 -7.90
N TYR A 135 -23.03 -3.36 -6.65
CA TYR A 135 -24.16 -2.74 -5.97
C TYR A 135 -24.73 -1.56 -6.78
N GLN A 136 -23.89 -0.67 -7.26
CA GLN A 136 -24.30 0.48 -8.08
C GLN A 136 -24.97 0.06 -9.41
N ARG A 137 -24.51 -1.01 -10.04
CA ARG A 137 -25.13 -1.58 -11.25
C ARG A 137 -26.46 -2.26 -10.92
N ALA A 138 -26.50 -3.00 -9.84
CA ALA A 138 -27.71 -3.67 -9.38
C ALA A 138 -28.84 -2.67 -9.13
N THR A 139 -28.56 -1.49 -8.55
CA THR A 139 -29.60 -0.44 -8.34
C THR A 139 -30.27 0.04 -9.64
N LYS A 140 -29.63 -0.18 -10.79
CA LYS A 140 -30.11 0.27 -12.11
C LYS A 140 -30.87 -0.83 -12.88
N LEU A 141 -31.02 -2.01 -12.30
CA LEU A 141 -31.78 -3.10 -12.93
C LEU A 141 -33.28 -2.77 -12.97
N PRO A 142 -34.03 -3.37 -13.91
CA PRO A 142 -35.50 -3.21 -14.00
C PRO A 142 -36.20 -3.47 -12.67
N ALA A 143 -37.21 -2.67 -12.36
CA ALA A 143 -37.90 -2.72 -11.06
C ALA A 143 -38.57 -4.09 -10.78
N ASP A 144 -39.08 -4.77 -11.82
CA ASP A 144 -39.66 -6.12 -11.72
C ASP A 144 -38.61 -7.19 -11.35
N LYS A 145 -37.35 -7.04 -11.80
CA LYS A 145 -36.24 -7.88 -11.36
C LYS A 145 -35.84 -7.58 -9.91
N LEU A 146 -35.72 -6.30 -9.59
CA LEU A 146 -35.33 -5.87 -8.24
C LEU A 146 -36.34 -6.34 -7.20
N ALA A 147 -37.65 -6.28 -7.50
CA ALA A 147 -38.69 -6.70 -6.58
C ALA A 147 -38.60 -8.18 -6.17
N LYS A 148 -37.96 -9.04 -6.98
CA LYS A 148 -37.74 -10.46 -6.70
C LYS A 148 -36.46 -10.74 -5.91
N ALA A 149 -35.58 -9.75 -5.73
CA ALA A 149 -34.26 -9.95 -5.10
C ALA A 149 -34.42 -10.34 -3.63
N THR A 150 -33.74 -11.41 -3.22
CA THR A 150 -33.77 -11.93 -1.85
C THR A 150 -32.41 -12.08 -1.22
N ALA A 151 -31.33 -12.12 -2.02
CA ALA A 151 -29.98 -12.26 -1.51
C ALA A 151 -28.95 -11.70 -2.50
N LEU A 152 -27.75 -11.40 -2.01
CA LEU A 152 -26.58 -11.09 -2.80
C LEU A 152 -25.44 -11.99 -2.33
N LYS A 153 -24.77 -12.67 -3.26
CA LYS A 153 -23.65 -13.57 -2.99
C LYS A 153 -22.41 -13.10 -3.74
N VAL A 154 -21.27 -13.25 -3.09
CA VAL A 154 -19.96 -12.91 -3.63
C VAL A 154 -19.07 -14.13 -3.53
N HIS A 155 -18.54 -14.61 -4.65
CA HIS A 155 -17.62 -15.73 -4.71
C HIS A 155 -16.22 -15.22 -5.04
N LEU A 156 -15.25 -15.57 -4.21
CA LEU A 156 -13.84 -15.24 -4.36
C LEU A 156 -13.09 -16.45 -4.92
N PHE A 157 -12.31 -16.25 -5.99
CA PHE A 157 -11.58 -17.33 -6.65
C PHE A 157 -10.08 -17.05 -6.69
N GLY A 158 -9.29 -18.08 -6.97
CA GLY A 158 -7.87 -18.02 -7.18
C GLY A 158 -7.11 -17.41 -5.99
N SER A 159 -6.31 -16.37 -6.23
CA SER A 159 -5.52 -15.73 -5.16
C SER A 159 -6.40 -15.05 -4.11
N LEU A 160 -7.54 -14.47 -4.50
CA LEU A 160 -8.48 -13.88 -3.54
C LEU A 160 -9.06 -14.91 -2.57
N SER A 161 -9.33 -16.12 -3.05
CA SER A 161 -9.75 -17.22 -2.19
C SER A 161 -8.63 -17.76 -1.32
N ALA A 162 -7.44 -17.91 -1.88
CA ALA A 162 -6.31 -18.53 -1.19
C ALA A 162 -5.71 -17.64 -0.08
N THR A 163 -5.66 -16.33 -0.28
CA THR A 163 -4.95 -15.39 0.61
C THR A 163 -5.81 -14.26 1.17
N GLY A 164 -7.08 -14.20 0.78
CA GLY A 164 -7.98 -13.09 1.11
C GLY A 164 -8.24 -12.91 2.60
N LYS A 165 -8.30 -13.99 3.39
CA LYS A 165 -8.49 -13.89 4.85
C LYS A 165 -7.44 -13.02 5.53
N GLY A 166 -6.17 -13.17 5.14
CA GLY A 166 -5.07 -12.39 5.68
C GLY A 166 -5.10 -10.90 5.28
N HIS A 167 -5.92 -10.56 4.28
CA HIS A 167 -6.06 -9.20 3.77
C HIS A 167 -7.42 -8.57 4.11
N GLY A 168 -8.28 -9.25 4.87
CA GLY A 168 -9.62 -8.78 5.19
C GLY A 168 -10.52 -8.62 3.96
N THR A 169 -10.31 -9.45 2.93
CA THR A 169 -11.03 -9.36 1.64
C THR A 169 -12.54 -9.49 1.83
N GLU A 170 -12.99 -10.38 2.71
CA GLU A 170 -14.42 -10.58 2.99
C GLU A 170 -15.07 -9.36 3.63
N ARG A 171 -14.37 -8.67 4.55
CA ARG A 171 -14.86 -7.44 5.18
C ARG A 171 -15.00 -6.32 4.16
N ALA A 172 -13.99 -6.16 3.34
CA ALA A 172 -13.98 -5.16 2.27
C ALA A 172 -15.08 -5.46 1.23
N ALA A 173 -15.24 -6.71 0.83
CA ALA A 173 -16.29 -7.12 -0.11
C ALA A 173 -17.70 -6.88 0.49
N LEU A 174 -17.93 -7.24 1.75
CA LEU A 174 -19.20 -6.97 2.41
C LEU A 174 -19.48 -5.46 2.50
N ALA A 175 -18.48 -4.64 2.85
CA ALA A 175 -18.65 -3.21 2.90
C ALA A 175 -19.11 -2.60 1.57
N GLY A 176 -18.54 -3.06 0.44
CA GLY A 176 -18.98 -2.62 -0.88
C GLY A 176 -20.40 -3.07 -1.22
N VAL A 177 -20.79 -4.31 -0.85
CA VAL A 177 -22.16 -4.83 -1.03
C VAL A 177 -23.20 -3.99 -0.31
N VAL A 178 -22.88 -3.51 0.88
CA VAL A 178 -23.80 -2.64 1.65
C VAL A 178 -23.70 -1.16 1.25
N GLY A 179 -23.10 -0.88 0.10
CA GLY A 179 -23.06 0.46 -0.50
C GLY A 179 -22.02 1.41 0.10
N LYS A 180 -21.03 0.89 0.83
CA LYS A 180 -19.93 1.73 1.33
C LYS A 180 -18.91 1.98 0.23
N GLU A 181 -18.65 3.27 -0.02
CA GLU A 181 -17.66 3.68 -1.01
C GLU A 181 -16.23 3.48 -0.47
N PRO A 182 -15.31 2.87 -1.23
CA PRO A 182 -13.95 2.59 -0.75
C PRO A 182 -13.16 3.80 -0.29
N ALA A 183 -13.34 4.95 -0.95
CA ALA A 183 -12.59 6.16 -0.65
C ALA A 183 -13.05 6.91 0.62
N THR A 184 -14.24 6.60 1.12
CA THR A 184 -14.88 7.32 2.22
C THR A 184 -15.45 6.41 3.31
N VAL A 185 -15.18 5.11 3.24
CA VAL A 185 -15.66 4.16 4.25
C VAL A 185 -15.08 4.51 5.62
N ASP A 186 -15.93 4.47 6.63
CA ASP A 186 -15.49 4.62 8.02
C ASP A 186 -14.62 3.39 8.42
N PRO A 187 -13.37 3.57 8.82
CA PRO A 187 -12.52 2.48 9.29
C PRO A 187 -13.13 1.69 10.44
N LEU A 188 -13.81 2.36 11.37
CA LEU A 188 -14.49 1.71 12.51
C LEU A 188 -15.60 0.75 12.06
N PHE A 189 -16.24 1.03 10.91
CA PHE A 189 -17.18 0.09 10.33
C PHE A 189 -16.48 -1.20 9.90
N LEU A 190 -15.33 -1.11 9.25
CA LEU A 190 -14.55 -2.28 8.81
C LEU A 190 -14.03 -3.08 10.00
N ASP A 191 -13.58 -2.42 11.07
CA ASP A 191 -13.12 -3.06 12.30
C ASP A 191 -14.25 -3.81 12.98
N SER A 192 -15.45 -3.21 13.07
CA SER A 192 -16.62 -3.82 13.67
C SER A 192 -17.05 -5.13 12.99
N LEU A 193 -16.76 -5.30 11.68
CA LEU A 193 -17.05 -6.52 10.96
C LEU A 193 -16.16 -7.71 11.40
N GLY A 194 -14.93 -7.43 11.86
CA GLY A 194 -14.05 -8.44 12.43
C GLY A 194 -14.52 -8.93 13.78
N ASP A 195 -15.06 -8.03 14.60
CA ASP A 195 -15.52 -8.32 15.97
C ASP A 195 -16.89 -9.03 15.99
N LYS A 196 -17.71 -8.81 14.97
CA LYS A 196 -19.08 -9.32 14.90
C LYS A 196 -19.35 -10.05 13.57
N PRO A 197 -18.76 -11.22 13.36
CA PRO A 197 -18.84 -11.93 12.07
C PRO A 197 -20.26 -12.38 11.69
N ASP A 198 -21.15 -12.53 12.66
CA ASP A 198 -22.55 -12.92 12.44
C ASP A 198 -23.50 -11.74 12.25
N GLN A 199 -22.99 -10.51 12.30
CA GLN A 199 -23.81 -9.32 12.09
C GLN A 199 -24.38 -9.30 10.67
N VAL A 200 -25.67 -9.00 10.58
CA VAL A 200 -26.38 -8.84 9.31
C VAL A 200 -26.61 -7.36 9.00
N PHE A 201 -26.58 -7.02 7.73
CA PHE A 201 -26.76 -5.67 7.23
C PHE A 201 -27.88 -5.63 6.19
N PRO A 202 -28.83 -4.70 6.30
CA PRO A 202 -29.87 -4.57 5.29
C PRO A 202 -29.30 -3.93 4.01
N VAL A 203 -29.59 -4.56 2.88
CA VAL A 203 -29.34 -4.02 1.54
C VAL A 203 -30.67 -3.68 0.91
N LYS A 204 -30.80 -2.45 0.44
CA LYS A 204 -32.01 -1.98 -0.26
C LYS A 204 -31.70 -1.78 -1.73
N LEU A 205 -32.43 -2.52 -2.59
CA LEU A 205 -32.37 -2.39 -4.04
C LEU A 205 -33.78 -2.16 -4.59
N GLY A 206 -34.08 -0.94 -4.98
CA GLY A 206 -35.44 -0.57 -5.39
C GLY A 206 -36.46 -0.80 -4.28
N SER A 207 -37.45 -1.66 -4.51
CA SER A 207 -38.48 -2.08 -3.54
C SER A 207 -38.03 -3.24 -2.64
N ALA A 208 -37.02 -4.00 -3.03
CA ALA A 208 -36.54 -5.15 -2.25
C ALA A 208 -35.62 -4.69 -1.11
N THR A 209 -35.75 -5.38 0.02
CA THR A 209 -34.82 -5.26 1.15
C THR A 209 -34.50 -6.67 1.63
N PHE A 210 -33.23 -7.00 1.72
CA PHE A 210 -32.76 -8.31 2.23
C PHE A 210 -31.48 -8.09 3.05
N ASN A 211 -31.14 -9.07 3.86
CA ASN A 211 -29.96 -9.01 4.73
C ASN A 211 -28.77 -9.70 4.08
N VAL A 212 -27.58 -9.14 4.30
CA VAL A 212 -26.29 -9.72 3.94
C VAL A 212 -25.37 -9.77 5.15
N SER A 213 -24.42 -10.71 5.14
CA SER A 213 -23.42 -10.90 6.19
C SER A 213 -22.09 -11.36 5.59
N LEU A 214 -21.08 -11.57 6.41
CA LEU A 214 -19.81 -12.17 5.95
C LEU A 214 -19.99 -13.56 5.36
N LYS A 215 -21.05 -14.31 5.74
CA LYS A 215 -21.39 -15.64 5.18
C LYS A 215 -21.80 -15.59 3.71
N ASP A 216 -22.13 -14.41 3.21
CA ASP A 216 -22.50 -14.20 1.80
C ASP A 216 -21.28 -13.94 0.92
N VAL A 217 -20.09 -13.82 1.52
CA VAL A 217 -18.79 -13.75 0.85
C VAL A 217 -18.09 -15.10 0.99
N VAL A 218 -18.04 -15.84 -0.10
CA VAL A 218 -17.60 -17.25 -0.12
C VAL A 218 -16.19 -17.34 -0.69
N TYR A 219 -15.28 -17.95 0.05
CA TYR A 219 -13.97 -18.36 -0.44
C TYR A 219 -14.13 -19.66 -1.24
N ASP A 220 -14.19 -19.53 -2.56
CA ASP A 220 -14.45 -20.65 -3.45
C ASP A 220 -13.13 -21.26 -3.94
N ALA A 221 -12.90 -22.52 -3.60
CA ALA A 221 -11.70 -23.25 -3.97
C ALA A 221 -11.78 -23.89 -5.37
N THR A 222 -12.90 -23.72 -6.07
CA THR A 222 -13.10 -24.28 -7.41
C THR A 222 -12.06 -23.73 -8.38
N LYS A 223 -11.34 -24.61 -9.04
CA LYS A 223 -10.41 -24.27 -10.10
C LYS A 223 -11.19 -24.05 -11.39
N GLY A 224 -11.09 -22.85 -11.94
CA GLY A 224 -11.70 -22.49 -13.22
C GLY A 224 -10.64 -21.89 -14.15
N ASP A 225 -10.96 -21.85 -15.44
CA ASP A 225 -10.17 -21.11 -16.43
C ASP A 225 -10.56 -19.62 -16.38
N PHE A 226 -10.11 -18.95 -15.31
CA PHE A 226 -10.38 -17.52 -15.10
C PHE A 226 -9.33 -16.65 -15.83
N LYS A 227 -9.79 -15.59 -16.46
CA LYS A 227 -8.94 -14.61 -17.14
C LYS A 227 -7.85 -14.01 -16.22
N HIS A 228 -8.11 -13.94 -14.91
CA HIS A 228 -7.22 -13.33 -13.95
C HIS A 228 -7.20 -14.11 -12.61
N PRO A 229 -6.04 -14.22 -11.93
CA PRO A 229 -5.94 -14.94 -10.66
C PRO A 229 -6.75 -14.30 -9.52
N ASN A 230 -7.08 -13.00 -9.61
CA ASN A 230 -7.91 -12.30 -8.62
C ASN A 230 -9.33 -12.12 -9.18
N THR A 231 -10.06 -13.22 -9.33
CA THR A 231 -11.44 -13.23 -9.85
C THR A 231 -12.47 -13.19 -8.74
N MET A 232 -13.54 -12.44 -8.96
CA MET A 232 -14.74 -12.42 -8.13
C MET A 232 -15.97 -12.58 -9.01
N ILE A 233 -16.96 -13.32 -8.53
CA ILE A 233 -18.28 -13.39 -9.17
C ILE A 233 -19.32 -12.91 -8.16
N CYS A 234 -20.02 -11.84 -8.53
CA CYS A 234 -21.11 -11.27 -7.74
C CYS A 234 -22.44 -11.67 -8.34
N LYS A 235 -23.40 -12.13 -7.50
CA LYS A 235 -24.71 -12.64 -7.92
C LYS A 235 -25.81 -11.98 -7.11
N LEU A 236 -26.83 -11.45 -7.80
CA LEU A 236 -28.09 -11.05 -7.20
C LEU A 236 -29.08 -12.22 -7.39
N MET A 237 -29.71 -12.68 -6.32
CA MET A 237 -30.48 -13.91 -6.27
C MET A 237 -31.95 -13.66 -5.95
N ALA A 238 -32.84 -14.50 -6.50
CA ALA A 238 -34.23 -14.68 -6.07
C ALA A 238 -34.39 -16.14 -5.63
N GLY A 239 -34.24 -16.42 -4.33
CA GLY A 239 -34.08 -17.80 -3.86
C GLY A 239 -32.87 -18.47 -4.53
N ASN A 240 -33.09 -19.49 -5.34
CA ASN A 240 -32.04 -20.20 -6.08
C ASN A 240 -31.85 -19.68 -7.52
N GLU A 241 -32.68 -18.77 -7.99
CA GLU A 241 -32.55 -18.17 -9.32
C GLU A 241 -31.55 -17.02 -9.31
N VAL A 242 -30.66 -16.97 -10.32
CA VAL A 242 -29.72 -15.86 -10.52
C VAL A 242 -30.43 -14.80 -11.36
N LEU A 243 -30.73 -13.64 -10.75
CA LEU A 243 -31.33 -12.50 -11.43
C LEU A 243 -30.31 -11.70 -12.23
N HIS A 244 -29.09 -11.54 -11.66
CA HIS A 244 -28.01 -10.85 -12.30
C HIS A 244 -26.67 -11.38 -11.77
N GLU A 245 -25.72 -11.59 -12.68
CA GLU A 245 -24.37 -12.05 -12.37
C GLU A 245 -23.34 -11.23 -13.14
N GLN A 246 -22.23 -10.94 -12.50
CA GLN A 246 -21.10 -10.32 -13.16
C GLN A 246 -19.80 -10.90 -12.62
N GLU A 247 -18.93 -11.31 -13.54
CA GLU A 247 -17.57 -11.73 -13.26
C GLU A 247 -16.64 -10.51 -13.33
N TYR A 248 -15.83 -10.33 -12.28
CA TYR A 248 -14.92 -9.22 -12.09
C TYR A 248 -13.49 -9.69 -11.84
N TYR A 249 -12.53 -8.79 -12.07
CA TYR A 249 -11.11 -9.00 -11.88
C TYR A 249 -10.50 -7.83 -11.12
N SER A 250 -9.79 -8.11 -10.03
CA SER A 250 -8.96 -7.12 -9.34
C SER A 250 -7.56 -7.15 -9.96
N VAL A 251 -7.28 -6.21 -10.87
CA VAL A 251 -6.09 -6.25 -11.74
C VAL A 251 -4.86 -5.55 -11.15
N GLY A 252 -4.89 -5.23 -9.86
CA GLY A 252 -3.80 -4.56 -9.14
C GLY A 252 -4.00 -3.05 -9.00
N GLY A 253 -3.25 -2.41 -8.10
CA GLY A 253 -3.35 -0.97 -7.84
C GLY A 253 -4.73 -0.47 -7.40
N GLY A 254 -5.64 -1.37 -7.01
CA GLY A 254 -7.04 -1.05 -6.75
C GLY A 254 -7.90 -0.90 -8.02
N PHE A 255 -7.37 -1.23 -9.20
CA PHE A 255 -8.15 -1.28 -10.43
C PHE A 255 -9.00 -2.51 -10.50
N ILE A 256 -10.15 -2.37 -11.19
CA ILE A 256 -11.08 -3.44 -11.45
C ILE A 256 -11.41 -3.50 -12.94
N GLU A 257 -11.57 -4.71 -13.44
CA GLU A 257 -12.14 -5.01 -14.73
C GLU A 257 -13.30 -6.00 -14.53
N TRP A 258 -14.10 -6.20 -15.56
CA TRP A 258 -15.17 -7.20 -15.57
C TRP A 258 -15.22 -7.93 -16.91
N LYS A 259 -15.90 -9.04 -16.96
CA LYS A 259 -16.12 -9.77 -18.22
C LYS A 259 -16.90 -8.89 -19.20
N GLY A 260 -16.29 -8.62 -20.35
CA GLY A 260 -16.81 -7.68 -21.35
C GLY A 260 -16.35 -6.23 -21.16
N TYR A 261 -15.43 -5.96 -20.20
CA TYR A 261 -14.86 -4.63 -20.02
C TYR A 261 -14.06 -4.19 -21.25
N THR A 262 -14.37 -3.01 -21.73
CA THR A 262 -13.57 -2.31 -22.73
C THR A 262 -13.01 -1.03 -22.11
N PRO A 263 -11.69 -0.85 -22.06
CA PRO A 263 -11.10 0.36 -21.51
C PRO A 263 -11.62 1.61 -22.25
N PRO A 264 -11.89 2.69 -21.54
CA PRO A 264 -12.26 3.96 -22.19
C PRO A 264 -11.14 4.43 -23.09
N LYS A 265 -11.52 4.96 -24.25
CA LYS A 265 -10.55 5.54 -25.18
C LYS A 265 -9.96 6.79 -24.55
N LYS A 266 -8.65 6.82 -24.38
CA LYS A 266 -7.90 7.99 -23.92
C LYS A 266 -7.44 8.82 -25.11
N ASN A 267 -7.34 10.12 -24.93
CA ASN A 267 -6.73 11.00 -25.91
C ASN A 267 -5.20 10.83 -25.92
N ALA A 268 -4.56 11.32 -26.97
CA ALA A 268 -3.10 11.33 -27.04
C ALA A 268 -2.51 12.33 -26.03
N PRO A 269 -1.36 12.02 -25.42
CA PRO A 269 -0.64 12.99 -24.60
C PRO A 269 -0.14 14.16 -25.48
N LYS A 270 -0.09 15.37 -24.92
CA LYS A 270 0.43 16.56 -25.59
C LYS A 270 1.93 16.44 -25.88
N TYR A 271 2.67 15.85 -24.97
CA TYR A 271 4.11 15.63 -25.05
C TYR A 271 4.39 14.12 -24.86
N PRO A 272 4.25 13.33 -25.94
CA PRO A 272 4.44 11.87 -25.85
C PRO A 272 5.90 11.52 -25.60
N PHE A 273 6.17 10.60 -24.66
CA PHE A 273 7.51 10.10 -24.37
C PHE A 273 7.47 8.62 -23.99
N ARG A 274 8.57 7.91 -24.25
CA ARG A 274 8.80 6.52 -23.84
C ARG A 274 10.05 6.39 -22.97
N THR A 275 10.94 7.36 -23.03
CA THR A 275 12.22 7.38 -22.32
C THR A 275 12.37 8.67 -21.53
N MET A 276 13.24 8.65 -20.51
CA MET A 276 13.62 9.87 -19.79
C MET A 276 14.30 10.91 -20.70
N ALA A 277 15.03 10.48 -21.72
CA ALA A 277 15.65 11.39 -22.69
C ALA A 277 14.60 12.18 -23.47
N GLU A 278 13.54 11.50 -23.92
CA GLU A 278 12.42 12.17 -24.62
C GLU A 278 11.65 13.12 -23.68
N LEU A 279 11.39 12.70 -22.42
CA LEU A 279 10.74 13.57 -21.44
C LEU A 279 11.57 14.84 -21.17
N ARG A 280 12.88 14.71 -20.99
CA ARG A 280 13.78 15.84 -20.82
C ARG A 280 13.82 16.72 -22.06
N ALA A 281 13.88 16.13 -23.25
CA ALA A 281 13.84 16.91 -24.51
C ALA A 281 12.56 17.74 -24.63
N HIS A 282 11.40 17.20 -24.24
CA HIS A 282 10.17 17.99 -24.19
C HIS A 282 10.24 19.14 -23.19
N ALA A 283 10.81 18.90 -21.99
CA ALA A 283 10.98 19.93 -20.98
C ALA A 283 11.91 21.04 -21.46
N ASP A 284 13.08 20.69 -22.00
CA ASP A 284 14.11 21.63 -22.44
C ASP A 284 13.64 22.45 -23.67
N ASN A 285 13.11 21.78 -24.69
CA ASN A 285 12.65 22.42 -25.92
C ASN A 285 11.48 23.40 -25.73
N ASN A 286 10.62 23.12 -24.74
CA ASN A 286 9.46 23.96 -24.45
C ASN A 286 9.66 24.87 -23.24
N LYS A 287 10.84 24.86 -22.60
CA LYS A 287 11.15 25.61 -21.38
C LYS A 287 10.16 25.32 -20.25
N LEU A 288 9.79 24.06 -20.09
CA LEU A 288 8.86 23.55 -19.09
C LEU A 288 9.61 22.75 -18.02
N SER A 289 9.08 22.75 -16.81
CA SER A 289 9.48 21.74 -15.82
C SER A 289 8.87 20.37 -16.19
N ILE A 290 9.45 19.29 -15.65
CA ILE A 290 8.88 17.93 -15.80
C ILE A 290 7.43 17.92 -15.30
N ALA A 291 7.14 18.59 -14.18
CA ALA A 291 5.78 18.68 -13.65
C ALA A 291 4.80 19.35 -14.62
N GLN A 292 5.23 20.40 -15.32
CA GLN A 292 4.41 21.07 -16.34
C GLN A 292 4.18 20.20 -17.58
N VAL A 293 5.17 19.40 -17.99
CA VAL A 293 4.99 18.40 -19.07
C VAL A 293 3.97 17.35 -18.66
N MET A 294 4.10 16.82 -17.42
CA MET A 294 3.18 15.82 -16.90
C MET A 294 1.76 16.36 -16.75
N LEU A 295 1.59 17.58 -16.23
CA LEU A 295 0.30 18.25 -16.14
C LEU A 295 -0.37 18.42 -17.51
N ALA A 296 0.38 18.90 -18.49
CA ALA A 296 -0.13 19.08 -19.85
C ALA A 296 -0.56 17.75 -20.49
N ASN A 297 0.17 16.66 -20.21
CA ASN A 297 -0.20 15.33 -20.66
C ASN A 297 -1.46 14.82 -19.95
N GLU A 298 -1.55 14.99 -18.62
CA GLU A 298 -2.72 14.62 -17.83
C GLU A 298 -3.99 15.30 -18.37
N MET A 299 -3.93 16.62 -18.56
CA MET A 299 -5.01 17.40 -19.13
C MET A 299 -5.41 16.90 -20.52
N SER A 300 -4.45 16.64 -21.39
CA SER A 300 -4.69 16.16 -22.75
C SER A 300 -5.31 14.77 -22.79
N ILE A 301 -4.73 13.82 -22.04
CA ILE A 301 -5.16 12.40 -22.03
C ILE A 301 -6.58 12.27 -21.48
N MET A 302 -6.88 12.99 -20.40
CA MET A 302 -8.15 12.87 -19.68
C MET A 302 -9.21 13.89 -20.13
N GLY A 303 -8.84 14.87 -20.97
CA GLY A 303 -9.74 15.96 -21.37
C GLY A 303 -10.16 16.83 -20.18
N ARG A 304 -9.26 17.01 -19.19
CA ARG A 304 -9.51 17.78 -17.96
C ARG A 304 -8.89 19.17 -18.04
N THR A 305 -9.46 20.11 -17.33
CA THR A 305 -8.82 21.40 -17.07
C THR A 305 -7.73 21.27 -16.00
N GLN A 306 -6.88 22.27 -15.87
CA GLN A 306 -5.84 22.32 -14.83
C GLN A 306 -6.46 22.31 -13.44
N GLU A 307 -7.54 23.04 -13.25
CA GLU A 307 -8.29 23.15 -11.99
C GLU A 307 -8.84 21.77 -11.57
N GLU A 308 -9.37 21.01 -12.53
CA GLU A 308 -9.88 19.65 -12.26
C GLU A 308 -8.76 18.67 -11.88
N VAL A 309 -7.59 18.78 -12.52
CA VAL A 309 -6.41 17.98 -12.16
C VAL A 309 -5.95 18.35 -10.74
N TYR A 310 -5.82 19.64 -10.45
CA TYR A 310 -5.41 20.09 -9.12
C TYR A 310 -6.41 19.72 -8.03
N ALA A 311 -7.72 19.85 -8.30
CA ALA A 311 -8.74 19.43 -7.36
C ALA A 311 -8.66 17.93 -7.03
N PHE A 312 -8.27 17.09 -8.00
CA PHE A 312 -8.00 15.68 -7.74
C PHE A 312 -6.73 15.48 -6.91
N VAL A 313 -5.64 16.18 -7.23
CA VAL A 313 -4.38 16.12 -6.48
C VAL A 313 -4.61 16.56 -5.02
N ASP A 314 -5.36 17.63 -4.80
CA ASP A 314 -5.71 18.13 -3.45
C ASP A 314 -6.45 17.07 -2.61
N LYS A 315 -7.38 16.33 -3.23
CA LYS A 315 -8.06 15.20 -2.55
C LYS A 315 -7.06 14.13 -2.12
N ILE A 316 -6.10 13.80 -2.98
CA ILE A 316 -5.06 12.81 -2.66
C ILE A 316 -4.14 13.32 -1.56
N ILE A 317 -3.67 14.57 -1.63
CA ILE A 317 -2.84 15.22 -0.61
C ILE A 317 -3.56 15.23 0.74
N ASN A 318 -4.82 15.66 0.77
CA ASN A 318 -5.62 15.70 1.99
C ASN A 318 -5.80 14.31 2.60
N ALA A 319 -6.02 13.30 1.78
CA ALA A 319 -6.09 11.90 2.25
C ALA A 319 -4.75 11.43 2.82
N MET A 320 -3.62 11.76 2.17
CA MET A 320 -2.27 11.43 2.67
C MET A 320 -2.00 12.08 4.03
N VAL A 321 -2.32 13.36 4.16
CA VAL A 321 -2.19 14.11 5.42
C VAL A 321 -3.07 13.51 6.52
N ALA A 322 -4.32 13.18 6.21
CA ALA A 322 -5.24 12.55 7.14
C ALA A 322 -4.73 11.20 7.63
N THR A 323 -4.21 10.36 6.73
CA THR A 323 -3.63 9.06 7.07
C THR A 323 -2.44 9.19 8.05
N VAL A 324 -1.51 10.11 7.79
CA VAL A 324 -0.37 10.34 8.71
C VAL A 324 -0.84 10.85 10.07
N LYS A 325 -1.76 11.83 10.10
CA LYS A 325 -2.34 12.34 11.36
C LYS A 325 -3.02 11.25 12.16
N SER A 326 -3.81 10.40 11.51
CA SER A 326 -4.48 9.26 12.14
C SER A 326 -3.46 8.33 12.78
N GLY A 327 -2.45 7.87 12.04
CA GLY A 327 -1.45 6.94 12.55
C GLY A 327 -0.59 7.52 13.67
N LEU A 328 -0.29 8.84 13.65
CA LEU A 328 0.44 9.51 14.73
C LEU A 328 -0.41 9.67 16.00
N SER A 329 -1.73 9.67 15.90
CA SER A 329 -2.65 9.79 17.05
C SER A 329 -2.94 8.48 17.74
N MET A 330 -2.48 7.34 17.18
CA MET A 330 -2.68 6.03 17.77
C MET A 330 -1.85 5.87 19.07
N PRO A 331 -2.31 5.02 20.02
CA PRO A 331 -1.55 4.74 21.23
C PRO A 331 -0.13 4.23 20.94
N GLU A 332 0.83 4.57 21.81
CA GLU A 332 2.25 4.22 21.63
C GLU A 332 2.49 2.70 21.58
N ASP A 333 1.61 1.91 22.17
CA ASP A 333 1.78 0.46 22.35
C ASP A 333 0.63 -0.36 21.76
N ASP A 334 -0.06 0.22 20.75
CA ASP A 334 -1.15 -0.43 20.05
C ASP A 334 -0.66 -1.64 19.26
N VAL A 335 -1.47 -2.70 19.20
CA VAL A 335 -1.15 -3.95 18.50
C VAL A 335 -1.92 -4.01 17.19
N LEU A 336 -1.18 -4.03 16.09
CA LEU A 336 -1.75 -4.14 14.76
C LEU A 336 -2.50 -5.47 14.56
N PRO A 337 -3.60 -5.49 13.80
CA PRO A 337 -4.30 -6.71 13.46
C PRO A 337 -3.39 -7.73 12.77
N GLY A 338 -3.69 -9.01 12.95
CA GLY A 338 -3.01 -10.11 12.27
C GLY A 338 -2.26 -11.06 13.21
N PRO A 339 -1.74 -12.17 12.67
CA PRO A 339 -1.16 -13.23 13.48
C PRO A 339 0.20 -12.86 14.11
N ILE A 340 0.92 -11.89 13.52
CA ILE A 340 2.28 -11.50 13.96
C ILE A 340 2.25 -10.65 15.24
N LYS A 341 1.11 -10.03 15.55
CA LYS A 341 0.95 -9.12 16.70
C LYS A 341 2.01 -8.01 16.74
N LEU A 342 2.18 -7.34 15.61
CA LEU A 342 3.13 -6.26 15.46
C LEU A 342 2.70 -5.04 16.28
N HIS A 343 3.60 -4.52 17.12
CA HIS A 343 3.35 -3.30 17.89
C HIS A 343 3.54 -2.03 17.02
N SER A 344 2.66 -1.06 17.24
CA SER A 344 2.78 0.28 16.67
C SER A 344 4.05 0.98 17.17
N LYS A 345 4.69 1.77 16.31
CA LYS A 345 5.94 2.48 16.59
C LYS A 345 5.88 3.95 16.23
N ALA A 346 4.93 4.35 15.39
CA ALA A 346 4.89 5.68 14.82
C ALA A 346 4.87 6.79 15.89
N ALA A 347 3.97 6.68 16.87
CA ALA A 347 3.83 7.66 17.94
C ALA A 347 5.10 7.75 18.81
N THR A 348 5.68 6.61 19.20
CA THR A 348 6.92 6.56 19.99
C THR A 348 8.11 7.15 19.22
N VAL A 349 8.26 6.80 17.93
CA VAL A 349 9.34 7.36 17.10
C VAL A 349 9.17 8.87 16.92
N TYR A 350 7.93 9.34 16.70
CA TYR A 350 7.64 10.77 16.59
C TYR A 350 7.99 11.52 17.87
N LYS A 351 7.55 11.03 19.02
CA LYS A 351 7.82 11.62 20.33
C LYS A 351 9.34 11.75 20.58
N ARG A 352 10.10 10.67 20.31
CA ARG A 352 11.57 10.69 20.43
C ARG A 352 12.23 11.65 19.46
N ALA A 353 11.75 11.73 18.22
CA ALA A 353 12.28 12.67 17.24
C ALA A 353 12.04 14.14 17.59
N MET A 354 10.99 14.42 18.38
CA MET A 354 10.68 15.77 18.85
C MET A 354 11.39 16.12 20.16
N ASP A 355 12.01 15.16 20.83
CA ASP A 355 12.81 15.39 22.04
C ASP A 355 14.06 16.22 21.69
N GLU A 356 14.35 17.24 22.52
CA GLU A 356 15.50 18.15 22.32
C GLU A 356 16.85 17.42 22.35
N GLN A 357 16.94 16.29 23.04
CA GLN A 357 18.16 15.47 23.11
C GLN A 357 18.59 14.91 21.75
N TYR A 358 17.67 14.78 20.79
CA TYR A 358 17.90 14.13 19.49
C TYR A 358 17.81 15.08 18.29
N GLN A 359 18.09 16.37 18.48
CA GLN A 359 17.93 17.40 17.44
C GLN A 359 18.64 17.09 16.12
N ALA A 360 19.84 16.49 16.18
CA ALA A 360 20.61 16.14 14.98
C ALA A 360 19.89 15.16 14.03
N ASP A 361 19.11 14.26 14.58
CA ASP A 361 18.38 13.21 13.83
C ASP A 361 16.88 13.54 13.67
N ARG A 362 16.46 14.71 14.17
CA ARG A 362 15.05 15.11 14.21
C ARG A 362 14.33 14.98 12.87
N GLY A 363 14.97 15.43 11.79
CA GLY A 363 14.37 15.40 10.46
C GLY A 363 14.13 13.99 9.95
N ILE A 364 15.12 13.10 10.13
CA ILE A 364 15.03 11.69 9.72
C ILE A 364 14.05 10.95 10.62
N GLY A 365 14.12 11.19 11.93
CA GLY A 365 13.20 10.58 12.90
C GLY A 365 11.75 10.94 12.65
N ALA A 366 11.45 12.22 12.39
CA ALA A 366 10.12 12.69 12.06
C ALA A 366 9.60 12.07 10.76
N LEU A 367 10.41 12.07 9.69
CA LEU A 367 10.02 11.48 8.41
C LEU A 367 9.77 9.97 8.54
N SER A 368 10.59 9.28 9.34
CA SER A 368 10.39 7.86 9.65
C SER A 368 9.09 7.62 10.42
N ALA A 369 8.77 8.48 11.38
CA ALA A 369 7.51 8.40 12.13
C ALA A 369 6.30 8.59 11.22
N TYR A 370 6.35 9.53 10.27
CA TYR A 370 5.28 9.76 9.29
C TYR A 370 5.10 8.55 8.38
N ALA A 371 6.20 7.94 7.93
CA ALA A 371 6.15 6.75 7.09
C ALA A 371 5.57 5.55 7.85
N LEU A 372 5.98 5.35 9.11
CA LEU A 372 5.44 4.33 9.99
C LEU A 372 3.94 4.57 10.23
N ALA A 373 3.53 5.80 10.54
CA ALA A 373 2.14 6.15 10.78
C ALA A 373 1.23 5.71 9.62
N ALA A 374 1.58 6.09 8.40
CA ALA A 374 0.80 5.70 7.23
C ALA A 374 0.87 4.19 6.93
N SER A 375 2.02 3.55 7.18
CA SER A 375 2.17 2.10 7.00
C SER A 375 1.39 1.30 8.04
N GLU A 376 1.31 1.78 9.28
CA GLU A 376 0.54 1.16 10.35
C GLU A 376 -0.96 1.31 10.12
N GLU A 377 -1.42 2.46 9.63
CA GLU A 377 -2.81 2.65 9.18
C GLU A 377 -3.16 1.66 8.05
N ASN A 378 -2.23 1.44 7.10
CA ASN A 378 -2.40 0.38 6.10
C ASN A 378 -2.52 -1.00 6.75
N GLY A 379 -1.70 -1.31 7.73
CA GLY A 379 -1.74 -2.58 8.47
C GLY A 379 -3.02 -2.78 9.28
N ARG A 380 -3.62 -1.71 9.82
CA ARG A 380 -4.90 -1.73 10.50
C ARG A 380 -6.09 -1.99 9.56
N GLY A 381 -5.93 -1.75 8.27
CA GLY A 381 -7.02 -1.80 7.31
C GLY A 381 -7.78 -0.49 7.20
N HIS A 382 -7.21 0.59 7.72
CA HIS A 382 -7.76 1.94 7.64
C HIS A 382 -7.56 2.56 6.25
N LEU A 383 -8.10 3.77 6.04
CA LEU A 383 -7.99 4.46 4.76
C LEU A 383 -6.54 4.88 4.49
N VAL A 384 -6.03 4.44 3.37
CA VAL A 384 -4.70 4.79 2.85
C VAL A 384 -4.76 5.12 1.37
N ILE A 385 -3.66 5.65 0.86
CA ILE A 385 -3.50 5.96 -0.55
C ILE A 385 -2.52 4.96 -1.16
N THR A 386 -2.96 4.21 -2.16
CA THR A 386 -2.04 3.38 -2.94
C THR A 386 -1.18 4.26 -3.85
N ALA A 387 0.10 3.89 -4.04
CA ALA A 387 1.02 4.65 -4.86
C ALA A 387 1.99 3.73 -5.69
N PRO A 388 1.53 2.90 -6.61
CA PRO A 388 0.17 2.38 -6.89
C PRO A 388 -0.25 1.20 -6.02
N THR A 389 0.60 0.69 -5.13
CA THR A 389 0.32 -0.47 -4.26
C THR A 389 0.07 -0.06 -2.81
N GLY A 390 -0.57 -0.93 -2.01
CA GLY A 390 -0.74 -0.73 -0.57
C GLY A 390 0.60 -0.71 0.19
N GLY A 391 1.58 -1.51 -0.24
CA GLY A 391 2.90 -1.55 0.38
C GLY A 391 3.71 -0.26 0.29
N SER A 392 3.42 0.61 -0.69
CA SER A 392 4.05 1.95 -0.85
C SER A 392 3.26 3.08 -0.17
N ALA A 393 2.16 2.75 0.53
CA ALA A 393 1.29 3.73 1.16
C ALA A 393 1.96 4.57 2.27
N GLY A 394 3.12 4.14 2.79
CA GLY A 394 3.88 4.89 3.78
C GLY A 394 4.82 5.96 3.19
N VAL A 395 5.31 5.78 1.97
CA VAL A 395 6.40 6.62 1.41
C VAL A 395 5.91 8.00 1.01
N MET A 396 4.94 8.06 0.09
CA MET A 396 4.45 9.34 -0.41
C MET A 396 3.73 10.17 0.65
N PRO A 397 2.85 9.60 1.50
CA PRO A 397 2.25 10.37 2.58
C PRO A 397 3.27 10.98 3.55
N ALA A 398 4.35 10.27 3.86
CA ALA A 398 5.40 10.80 4.73
C ALA A 398 6.10 12.03 4.12
N LEU A 399 6.42 11.98 2.83
CA LEU A 399 7.03 13.10 2.12
C LEU A 399 6.07 14.29 2.02
N VAL A 400 4.83 14.05 1.62
CA VAL A 400 3.80 15.09 1.49
C VAL A 400 3.55 15.76 2.84
N TYR A 401 3.38 14.98 3.91
CA TYR A 401 3.19 15.52 5.26
C TYR A 401 4.42 16.27 5.77
N GLY A 402 5.60 15.70 5.59
CA GLY A 402 6.86 16.29 6.07
C GLY A 402 7.25 17.58 5.34
N LEU A 403 6.95 17.70 4.05
CA LEU A 403 7.20 18.92 3.27
C LEU A 403 6.11 19.98 3.51
N GLY A 404 4.88 19.56 3.74
CA GLY A 404 3.73 20.43 4.00
C GLY A 404 3.55 20.76 5.48
N GLU A 405 2.61 20.06 6.14
CA GLU A 405 2.15 20.40 7.49
C GLU A 405 3.15 20.06 8.60
N GLY A 406 3.87 18.93 8.48
CA GLY A 406 4.75 18.41 9.53
C GLY A 406 6.15 19.00 9.53
N GLY A 407 6.53 19.81 8.54
CA GLY A 407 7.91 20.27 8.35
C GLY A 407 8.04 21.65 7.76
N ARG A 408 8.52 21.73 6.51
CA ARG A 408 8.91 23.00 5.86
C ARG A 408 7.76 23.89 5.43
N LYS A 409 6.52 23.43 5.52
CA LYS A 409 5.32 24.15 5.06
C LYS A 409 5.43 24.65 3.62
N LEU A 410 6.03 23.85 2.74
CA LEU A 410 6.11 24.17 1.32
C LEU A 410 4.70 24.07 0.71
N PRO A 411 4.36 24.93 -0.27
CA PRO A 411 3.14 24.73 -1.04
C PRO A 411 3.22 23.39 -1.78
N LEU A 412 2.18 22.58 -1.64
CA LEU A 412 2.10 21.23 -2.20
C LEU A 412 1.43 21.19 -3.58
N GLN A 413 1.34 22.34 -4.25
CA GLN A 413 0.76 22.48 -5.60
C GLN A 413 1.82 22.35 -6.70
#